data_3d32b0dfd1fc273a29c9a3e9ea31adfe
#
_entry.id   3d32b0dfd1fc273a29c9a3e9ea31adfe
#
_cell.length_a   1.000
_cell.length_b   1.000
_cell.length_c   1.000
_cell.angle_alpha   90.00
_cell.angle_beta   90.00
_cell.angle_gamma   90.00
#
_symmetry.space_group_name_H-M   'P 1'
#
loop_
_entity.id
_entity.type
_entity.pdbx_description
1 polymer ?
#
loop_
_entity_poly.entity_id
_entity_poly.type
_entity_poly.pdbx_seq_one_letter_code
_entity_poly.pdbx_strand_id
1 'polypeptide(L)'
;MKRRVEDFLGFLATEKGASEHTVKNYGIDLREFEKFAAEKDLKELTYLDIRSFLAFLKTREYSKSSISRKLACLRSFFKYLVRE
;
A
#
# COMPACT_ATOMS: atom_id res chain seq x y z
N MET A 1 7.21 -3.16 -8.90
CA MET A 1 6.37 -3.10 -7.68
C MET A 1 5.38 -4.25 -7.56
N LYS A 2 4.78 -4.67 -8.66
CA LYS A 2 3.75 -5.71 -8.65
C LYS A 2 4.17 -6.97 -7.92
N ARG A 3 5.36 -7.49 -8.20
CA ARG A 3 5.86 -8.70 -7.56
C ARG A 3 6.03 -8.54 -6.05
N ARG A 4 6.52 -7.38 -5.64
CA ARG A 4 6.70 -7.09 -4.22
C ARG A 4 5.36 -7.00 -3.50
N VAL A 5 4.35 -6.47 -4.19
CA VAL A 5 3.00 -6.42 -3.63
C VAL A 5 2.46 -7.82 -3.41
N GLU A 6 2.62 -8.70 -4.40
CA GLU A 6 2.15 -10.07 -4.29
C GLU A 6 2.86 -10.81 -3.16
N ASP A 7 4.17 -10.63 -3.02
CA ASP A 7 4.94 -11.24 -1.94
C ASP A 7 4.44 -10.77 -0.57
N PHE A 8 4.19 -9.47 -0.46
CA PHE A 8 3.68 -8.90 0.79
C PHE A 8 2.30 -9.46 1.15
N LEU A 9 1.41 -9.55 0.17
CA LEU A 9 0.07 -10.10 0.42
C LEU A 9 0.14 -11.56 0.85
N GLY A 10 1.04 -12.33 0.26
CA GLY A 10 1.28 -13.71 0.67
C GLY A 10 1.81 -13.79 2.10
N PHE A 11 2.71 -12.88 2.45
CA PHE A 11 3.26 -12.78 3.80
C PHE A 11 2.14 -12.49 4.82
N LEU A 12 1.25 -11.55 4.49
CA LEU A 12 0.13 -11.22 5.37
C LEU A 12 -0.78 -12.43 5.60
N ALA A 13 -1.08 -13.15 4.53
CA ALA A 13 -1.99 -14.28 4.61
C ALA A 13 -1.40 -15.43 5.41
N THR A 14 -0.11 -15.71 5.23
CA THR A 14 0.51 -16.88 5.85
C THR A 14 1.14 -16.58 7.20
N GLU A 15 2.02 -15.60 7.26
CA GLU A 15 2.79 -15.35 8.49
C GLU A 15 2.09 -14.47 9.50
N LYS A 16 1.27 -13.54 9.04
CA LYS A 16 0.54 -12.65 9.94
C LYS A 16 -0.88 -13.15 10.21
N GLY A 17 -1.32 -14.17 9.51
CA GLY A 17 -2.67 -14.70 9.71
C GLY A 17 -3.77 -13.70 9.42
N ALA A 18 -3.53 -12.76 8.52
CA ALA A 18 -4.54 -11.77 8.17
C ALA A 18 -5.74 -12.43 7.50
N SER A 19 -6.93 -11.89 7.73
CA SER A 19 -8.15 -12.44 7.13
C SER A 19 -8.13 -12.24 5.61
N GLU A 20 -8.91 -13.04 4.90
CA GLU A 20 -9.04 -12.88 3.45
C GLU A 20 -9.53 -11.48 3.10
N HIS A 21 -10.43 -10.94 3.92
CA HIS A 21 -10.97 -9.60 3.72
C HIS A 21 -9.87 -8.54 3.79
N THR A 22 -8.99 -8.66 4.79
CA THR A 22 -7.88 -7.72 4.96
C THR A 22 -6.91 -7.81 3.80
N VAL A 23 -6.54 -9.04 3.39
CA VAL A 23 -5.62 -9.25 2.28
C VAL A 23 -6.19 -8.66 0.99
N LYS A 24 -7.47 -8.90 0.75
CA LYS A 24 -8.15 -8.36 -0.43
C LYS A 24 -8.14 -6.83 -0.45
N ASN A 25 -8.49 -6.21 0.68
CA ASN A 25 -8.53 -4.76 0.77
C ASN A 25 -7.15 -4.14 0.63
N TYR A 26 -6.15 -4.73 1.24
CA TYR A 26 -4.78 -4.25 1.09
C TYR A 26 -4.30 -4.40 -0.34
N GLY A 27 -4.70 -5.46 -1.02
CA GLY A 27 -4.37 -5.65 -2.43
C GLY A 27 -4.94 -4.53 -3.29
N ILE A 28 -6.19 -4.16 -3.05
CA ILE A 28 -6.84 -3.07 -3.78
C ILE A 28 -6.10 -1.75 -3.50
N ASP A 29 -5.79 -1.49 -2.23
CA ASP A 29 -5.11 -0.26 -1.82
C ASP A 29 -3.72 -0.14 -2.45
N LEU A 30 -2.97 -1.24 -2.46
CA LEU A 30 -1.62 -1.23 -3.03
C LEU A 30 -1.62 -1.08 -4.55
N ARG A 31 -2.62 -1.65 -5.23
CA ARG A 31 -2.76 -1.46 -6.67
C ARG A 31 -3.07 0.00 -7.00
N GLU A 32 -3.86 0.65 -6.17
CA GLU A 32 -4.14 2.07 -6.35
C GLU A 32 -2.87 2.89 -6.21
N PHE A 33 -2.07 2.60 -5.20
CA PHE A 33 -0.79 3.28 -5.01
C PHE A 33 0.16 2.99 -6.18
N GLU A 34 0.18 1.75 -6.63
CA GLU A 34 1.02 1.35 -7.75
C GLU A 34 0.69 2.17 -9.01
N LYS A 35 -0.59 2.34 -9.29
CA LYS A 35 -1.01 3.16 -10.43
C LYS A 35 -0.62 4.62 -10.25
N PHE A 36 -0.74 5.13 -9.04
CA PHE A 36 -0.37 6.51 -8.75
C PHE A 36 1.14 6.74 -8.91
N ALA A 37 1.93 5.82 -8.39
CA ALA A 37 3.39 5.90 -8.47
C ALA A 37 3.91 5.58 -9.87
N ALA A 38 3.11 4.90 -10.65
CA ALA A 38 3.34 4.59 -12.06
C ALA A 38 4.73 4.00 -12.33
N GLU A 39 5.62 4.80 -12.89
CA GLU A 39 6.91 4.31 -13.38
C GLU A 39 8.05 4.39 -12.38
N LYS A 40 7.77 4.85 -11.16
CA LYS A 40 8.83 4.92 -10.15
C LYS A 40 9.15 3.54 -9.59
N ASP A 41 10.43 3.25 -9.49
CA ASP A 41 10.88 2.06 -8.80
C ASP A 41 10.73 2.25 -7.29
N LEU A 42 10.59 1.16 -6.56
CA LEU A 42 10.48 1.23 -5.12
C LEU A 42 11.64 2.00 -4.47
N LYS A 43 12.83 1.88 -5.06
CA LYS A 43 14.03 2.56 -4.56
C LYS A 43 13.95 4.07 -4.71
N GLU A 44 13.13 4.54 -5.64
CA GLU A 44 12.98 5.97 -5.91
C GLU A 44 11.89 6.62 -5.10
N LEU A 45 11.06 5.83 -4.44
CA LEU A 45 9.94 6.35 -3.66
C LEU A 45 10.46 7.03 -2.39
N THR A 46 9.91 8.20 -2.10
CA THR A 46 10.30 8.99 -0.95
C THR A 46 9.08 9.34 -0.11
N TYR A 47 9.33 9.94 1.05
CA TYR A 47 8.28 10.46 1.90
C TYR A 47 7.37 11.43 1.14
N LEU A 48 7.95 12.22 0.24
CA LEU A 48 7.17 13.17 -0.56
C LEU A 48 6.17 12.46 -1.48
N ASP A 49 6.52 11.28 -1.98
CA ASP A 49 5.61 10.49 -2.80
C ASP A 49 4.40 10.04 -1.97
N ILE A 50 4.64 9.65 -0.73
CA ILE A 50 3.55 9.25 0.16
C ILE A 50 2.64 10.43 0.46
N ARG A 51 3.22 11.60 0.70
CA ARG A 51 2.43 12.82 0.93
C ARG A 51 1.61 13.22 -0.29
N SER A 52 2.20 13.07 -1.47
CA SER A 52 1.51 13.34 -2.73
C SER A 52 0.34 12.40 -2.91
N PHE A 53 0.52 11.13 -2.56
CA PHE A 53 -0.54 10.16 -2.64
C PHE A 53 -1.68 10.50 -1.66
N LEU A 54 -1.32 10.93 -0.45
CA LEU A 54 -2.33 11.37 0.53
C LEU A 54 -3.16 12.52 -0.03
N ALA A 55 -2.52 13.51 -0.65
CA ALA A 55 -3.23 14.63 -1.26
C ALA A 55 -4.15 14.13 -2.38
N PHE A 56 -3.67 13.19 -3.18
CA PHE A 56 -4.45 12.59 -4.25
C PHE A 56 -5.71 11.90 -3.69
N LEU A 57 -5.55 11.13 -2.61
CA LEU A 57 -6.68 10.43 -1.98
C LEU A 57 -7.75 11.41 -1.48
N LYS A 58 -7.33 12.56 -0.99
CA LYS A 58 -8.27 13.58 -0.51
C LYS A 58 -9.12 14.13 -1.65
N THR A 59 -8.57 14.21 -2.86
CA THR A 59 -9.33 14.67 -4.02
C THR A 59 -10.33 13.64 -4.52
N ARG A 60 -10.18 12.38 -4.11
CA ARG A 60 -11.06 11.29 -4.55
C ARG A 60 -12.27 11.11 -3.65
N GLU A 61 -12.45 11.99 -2.69
CA GLU A 61 -13.59 11.98 -1.78
C GLU A 61 -13.73 10.71 -0.95
N TYR A 62 -12.62 10.05 -0.66
CA TYR A 62 -12.65 8.91 0.25
C TYR A 62 -12.94 9.38 1.68
N SER A 63 -13.59 8.54 2.46
CA SER A 63 -13.82 8.82 3.87
C SER A 63 -12.49 8.83 4.62
N LYS A 64 -12.49 9.47 5.80
CA LYS A 64 -11.30 9.49 6.66
C LYS A 64 -10.86 8.07 7.02
N SER A 65 -11.84 7.21 7.25
CA SER A 65 -11.60 5.81 7.60
C SER A 65 -10.87 5.08 6.46
N SER A 66 -11.31 5.28 5.22
CA SER A 66 -10.66 4.68 4.07
C SER A 66 -9.25 5.19 3.86
N ILE A 67 -9.05 6.51 4.03
CA ILE A 67 -7.73 7.10 3.89
C ILE A 67 -6.78 6.55 4.96
N SER A 68 -7.25 6.43 6.20
CA SER A 68 -6.46 5.86 7.29
C SER A 68 -6.04 4.43 7.00
N ARG A 69 -6.96 3.63 6.48
CA ARG A 69 -6.66 2.24 6.12
C ARG A 69 -5.59 2.18 5.02
N LYS A 70 -5.73 3.02 3.99
CA LYS A 70 -4.78 3.04 2.87
C LYS A 70 -3.39 3.45 3.33
N LEU A 71 -3.30 4.42 4.23
CA LEU A 71 -2.01 4.84 4.77
C LEU A 71 -1.40 3.77 5.67
N ALA A 72 -2.22 3.10 6.47
CA ALA A 72 -1.75 2.01 7.30
C ALA A 72 -1.21 0.86 6.44
N CYS A 73 -1.89 0.58 5.34
CA CYS A 73 -1.47 -0.43 4.38
C CYS A 73 -0.09 -0.09 3.80
N LEU A 74 0.12 1.15 3.37
CA LEU A 74 1.40 1.58 2.84
C LEU A 74 2.49 1.48 3.88
N ARG A 75 2.21 1.89 5.11
CA ARG A 75 3.18 1.80 6.19
C ARG A 75 3.63 0.36 6.42
N SER A 76 2.67 -0.56 6.44
CA SER A 76 2.95 -1.97 6.61
C SER A 76 3.77 -2.53 5.47
N PHE A 77 3.44 -2.13 4.24
CA PHE A 77 4.14 -2.57 3.05
C PHE A 77 5.60 -2.12 3.07
N PHE A 78 5.84 -0.85 3.35
CA PHE A 78 7.22 -0.34 3.38
C PHE A 78 8.01 -0.93 4.54
N LYS A 79 7.37 -1.19 5.67
CA LYS A 79 8.02 -1.86 6.78
C LYS A 79 8.45 -3.27 6.38
N TYR A 80 7.59 -3.97 5.65
CA TYR A 80 7.91 -5.30 5.14
C TYR A 80 9.11 -5.25 4.19
N LEU A 81 9.13 -4.28 3.29
CA LEU A 81 10.23 -4.14 2.33
C LEU A 81 11.58 -3.90 3.01
N VAL A 82 11.59 -3.17 4.10
CA VAL A 82 12.82 -2.91 4.85
C VAL A 82 13.37 -4.19 5.47
N ARG A 83 12.49 -5.09 5.88
CA ARG A 83 12.91 -6.38 6.47
C ARG A 83 13.41 -7.38 5.44
N GLU A 84 12.88 -7.27 4.24
CA GLU A 84 13.24 -8.18 3.15
C GLU A 84 14.30 -7.56 2.27
#